data_6ea53b32c3385872ab04cc551ba52483
#
_entry.id   6ea53b32c3385872ab04cc551ba52483
#
_cell.length_a   1.000
_cell.length_b   1.000
_cell.length_c   1.000
_cell.angle_alpha   90.00
_cell.angle_beta   90.00
_cell.angle_gamma   90.00
#
_symmetry.space_group_name_H-M   'P 1'
#
loop_
_entity.id
_entity.type
_entity.pdbx_description
1 polymer ?
#
loop_
_entity_poly.entity_id
_entity_poly.type
_entity_poly.pdbx_seq_one_letter_code
_entity_poly.pdbx_strand_id
1 'polypeptide(L)'
;GQYTNLREQARAMGLEHRWPEVARAYAEVNLLFGDIVKVTPTSKVVGDMALFMVANDLSPQAVLDPQREIAFPDSVVSMFKGELGFPPDGFPKALTKKILKGAKPLKGRAGKFMPAADLDGKRQEAEKIVGHKISDRDLASYLMYPKVYCDYAAHLHDYDDVSVLPTSAFFYGLKDREEIAVDIARGKTLVIRLQGNAEMDDEGHARLFFELNGQSRVVRIPKAGV
;
A
#
# COMPACT_ATOMS: atom_id res chain seq x y z
N GLY A 1 5.91 -0.86 -12.67
CA GLY A 1 5.56 0.53 -12.99
C GLY A 1 4.06 0.75 -13.03
N GLN A 2 3.61 1.92 -13.52
CA GLN A 2 2.17 2.28 -13.49
C GLN A 2 1.27 1.26 -14.20
N TYR A 3 1.71 0.68 -15.31
CA TYR A 3 0.98 -0.38 -16.02
C TYR A 3 0.67 -1.57 -15.11
N THR A 4 1.67 -2.10 -14.42
CA THR A 4 1.51 -3.26 -13.53
C THR A 4 0.57 -2.94 -12.37
N ASN A 5 0.78 -1.79 -11.72
CA ASN A 5 -0.03 -1.38 -10.57
C ASN A 5 -1.50 -1.15 -10.98
N LEU A 6 -1.74 -0.46 -12.09
CA LEU A 6 -3.09 -0.19 -12.56
C LEU A 6 -3.82 -1.48 -12.99
N ARG A 7 -3.09 -2.44 -13.57
CA ARG A 7 -3.66 -3.73 -13.97
C ARG A 7 -4.07 -4.56 -12.75
N GLU A 8 -3.25 -4.59 -11.70
CA GLU A 8 -3.60 -5.28 -10.46
C GLU A 8 -4.78 -4.60 -9.74
N GLN A 9 -4.85 -3.27 -9.76
CA GLN A 9 -6.02 -2.54 -9.24
C GLN A 9 -7.28 -2.86 -10.05
N ALA A 10 -7.21 -2.91 -11.38
CA ALA A 10 -8.32 -3.32 -12.24
C ALA A 10 -8.78 -4.75 -11.92
N ARG A 11 -7.84 -5.68 -11.70
CA ARG A 11 -8.14 -7.06 -11.29
C ARG A 11 -8.86 -7.10 -9.95
N ALA A 12 -8.36 -6.38 -8.94
CA ALA A 12 -8.98 -6.31 -7.63
C ALA A 12 -10.39 -5.72 -7.65
N MET A 13 -10.71 -4.87 -8.63
CA MET A 13 -12.05 -4.31 -8.86
C MET A 13 -12.93 -5.16 -9.79
N GLY A 14 -12.48 -6.35 -10.24
CA GLY A 14 -13.20 -7.19 -11.20
C GLY A 14 -13.23 -6.64 -12.63
N LEU A 15 -12.39 -5.67 -12.96
CA LEU A 15 -12.33 -5.00 -14.27
C LEU A 15 -11.24 -5.57 -15.20
N GLU A 16 -10.60 -6.69 -14.86
CA GLU A 16 -9.51 -7.26 -15.65
C GLU A 16 -9.95 -7.55 -17.10
N HIS A 17 -11.17 -8.04 -17.30
CA HIS A 17 -11.76 -8.30 -18.61
C HIS A 17 -12.02 -7.02 -19.42
N ARG A 18 -12.08 -5.86 -18.78
CA ARG A 18 -12.24 -4.53 -19.40
C ARG A 18 -10.91 -3.76 -19.50
N TRP A 19 -9.79 -4.43 -19.38
CA TRP A 19 -8.46 -3.77 -19.42
C TRP A 19 -8.24 -2.86 -20.65
N PRO A 20 -8.66 -3.22 -21.88
CA PRO A 20 -8.55 -2.31 -23.03
C PRO A 20 -9.31 -1.01 -22.85
N GLU A 21 -10.45 -1.03 -22.13
CA GLU A 21 -11.21 0.19 -21.83
C GLU A 21 -10.49 1.04 -20.78
N VAL A 22 -9.93 0.42 -19.74
CA VAL A 22 -9.12 1.11 -18.72
C VAL A 22 -7.92 1.81 -19.36
N ALA A 23 -7.24 1.15 -20.31
CA ALA A 23 -6.10 1.74 -21.00
C ALA A 23 -6.50 2.96 -21.86
N ARG A 24 -7.65 2.90 -22.53
CA ARG A 24 -8.20 4.05 -23.28
C ARG A 24 -8.63 5.17 -22.34
N ALA A 25 -9.37 4.85 -21.29
CA ALA A 25 -9.81 5.81 -20.30
C ALA A 25 -8.62 6.53 -19.65
N TYR A 26 -7.50 5.84 -19.43
CA TYR A 26 -6.28 6.46 -18.90
C TYR A 26 -5.75 7.59 -19.82
N ALA A 27 -5.74 7.38 -21.12
CA ALA A 27 -5.36 8.42 -22.08
C ALA A 27 -6.38 9.55 -22.12
N GLU A 28 -7.67 9.24 -22.14
CA GLU A 28 -8.76 10.23 -22.14
C GLU A 28 -8.76 11.08 -20.87
N VAL A 29 -8.53 10.48 -19.71
CA VAL A 29 -8.40 11.21 -18.43
C VAL A 29 -7.21 12.15 -18.45
N ASN A 30 -6.08 11.74 -19.02
CA ASN A 30 -4.93 12.64 -19.13
C ASN A 30 -5.27 13.90 -19.94
N LEU A 31 -5.98 13.74 -21.04
CA LEU A 31 -6.45 14.87 -21.85
C LEU A 31 -7.49 15.71 -21.08
N LEU A 32 -8.42 15.08 -20.39
CA LEU A 32 -9.40 15.76 -19.53
C LEU A 32 -8.73 16.64 -18.45
N PHE A 33 -7.60 16.19 -17.91
CA PHE A 33 -6.85 16.91 -16.89
C PHE A 33 -5.95 18.01 -17.44
N GLY A 34 -5.90 18.19 -18.77
CA GLY A 34 -5.11 19.22 -19.43
C GLY A 34 -3.78 18.71 -19.96
N ASP A 35 -3.71 17.44 -20.34
CA ASP A 35 -2.51 16.76 -20.86
C ASP A 35 -1.29 16.92 -19.93
N ILE A 36 -1.50 16.60 -18.67
CA ILE A 36 -0.51 16.78 -17.62
C ILE A 36 0.63 15.78 -17.72
N VAL A 37 1.79 16.15 -17.15
CA VAL A 37 2.94 15.24 -17.01
C VAL A 37 2.59 14.11 -16.05
N LYS A 38 2.74 12.88 -16.52
CA LYS A 38 2.41 11.65 -15.75
C LYS A 38 3.64 11.12 -15.04
N VAL A 39 3.90 11.67 -13.87
CA VAL A 39 4.90 11.16 -12.91
C VAL A 39 4.22 10.95 -11.56
N THR A 40 4.84 10.23 -10.64
CA THR A 40 4.30 10.09 -9.28
C THR A 40 4.21 11.47 -8.61
N PRO A 41 3.06 11.86 -8.04
CA PRO A 41 1.84 11.07 -7.80
C PRO A 41 0.77 11.19 -8.91
N THR A 42 0.91 12.06 -9.91
CA THR A 42 -0.13 12.36 -10.90
C THR A 42 -0.54 11.16 -11.73
N SER A 43 0.40 10.29 -12.08
CA SER A 43 0.12 9.05 -12.82
C SER A 43 -0.85 8.11 -12.07
N LYS A 44 -0.76 8.08 -10.73
CA LYS A 44 -1.69 7.33 -9.90
C LYS A 44 -3.09 7.93 -9.98
N VAL A 45 -3.22 9.24 -9.85
CA VAL A 45 -4.52 9.93 -9.87
C VAL A 45 -5.21 9.78 -11.22
N VAL A 46 -4.46 9.84 -12.33
CA VAL A 46 -4.99 9.54 -13.68
C VAL A 46 -5.52 8.11 -13.73
N GLY A 47 -4.79 7.15 -13.15
CA GLY A 47 -5.23 5.75 -13.05
C GLY A 47 -6.50 5.57 -12.22
N ASP A 48 -6.55 6.18 -11.04
CA ASP A 48 -7.72 6.13 -10.15
C ASP A 48 -8.98 6.66 -10.86
N MET A 49 -8.85 7.77 -11.58
CA MET A 49 -9.96 8.34 -12.36
C MET A 49 -10.35 7.46 -13.56
N ALA A 50 -9.38 6.84 -14.24
CA ALA A 50 -9.66 5.92 -15.35
C ALA A 50 -10.44 4.69 -14.88
N LEU A 51 -10.02 4.07 -13.78
CA LEU A 51 -10.74 2.96 -13.16
C LEU A 51 -12.16 3.38 -12.72
N PHE A 52 -12.28 4.55 -12.12
CA PHE A 52 -13.56 5.10 -11.70
C PHE A 52 -14.51 5.31 -12.91
N MET A 53 -14.01 5.86 -14.01
CA MET A 53 -14.81 6.05 -15.23
C MET A 53 -15.29 4.72 -15.81
N VAL A 54 -14.39 3.72 -15.92
CA VAL A 54 -14.76 2.40 -16.46
C VAL A 54 -15.73 1.68 -15.53
N ALA A 55 -15.52 1.73 -14.21
CA ALA A 55 -16.41 1.09 -13.24
C ALA A 55 -17.83 1.67 -13.23
N ASN A 56 -17.98 2.95 -13.60
CA ASN A 56 -19.27 3.67 -13.62
C ASN A 56 -19.78 3.95 -15.04
N ASP A 57 -19.20 3.36 -16.06
CA ASP A 57 -19.54 3.54 -17.48
C ASP A 57 -19.64 5.01 -17.89
N LEU A 58 -18.67 5.82 -17.44
CA LEU A 58 -18.59 7.25 -17.72
C LEU A 58 -17.73 7.54 -18.95
N SER A 59 -18.30 8.28 -19.89
CA SER A 59 -17.50 8.89 -20.98
C SER A 59 -16.89 10.22 -20.54
N PRO A 60 -15.86 10.75 -21.25
CA PRO A 60 -15.34 12.10 -21.02
C PRO A 60 -16.42 13.19 -21.09
N GLN A 61 -17.40 13.05 -21.99
CA GLN A 61 -18.52 13.98 -22.14
C GLN A 61 -19.42 13.94 -20.90
N ALA A 62 -19.71 12.74 -20.38
CA ALA A 62 -20.49 12.58 -19.15
C ALA A 62 -19.78 13.18 -17.92
N VAL A 63 -18.44 13.09 -17.88
CA VAL A 63 -17.64 13.74 -16.84
C VAL A 63 -17.73 15.27 -16.94
N LEU A 64 -17.75 15.82 -18.12
CA LEU A 64 -17.83 17.27 -18.36
C LEU A 64 -19.25 17.83 -18.25
N ASP A 65 -20.30 17.01 -18.34
CA ASP A 65 -21.69 17.44 -18.28
C ASP A 65 -22.00 18.14 -16.94
N PRO A 66 -22.31 19.43 -16.94
CA PRO A 66 -22.56 20.19 -15.71
C PRO A 66 -23.80 19.75 -14.94
N GLN A 67 -24.75 19.06 -15.58
CA GLN A 67 -25.97 18.56 -14.97
C GLN A 67 -25.77 17.23 -14.26
N ARG A 68 -24.71 16.52 -14.57
CA ARG A 68 -24.44 15.20 -13.97
C ARG A 68 -23.62 15.37 -12.69
N GLU A 69 -24.21 15.01 -11.55
CA GLU A 69 -23.46 14.92 -10.31
C GLU A 69 -22.56 13.69 -10.31
N ILE A 70 -21.30 13.88 -9.90
CA ILE A 70 -20.30 12.82 -9.82
C ILE A 70 -19.59 12.92 -8.48
N ALA A 71 -19.52 11.82 -7.75
CA ALA A 71 -18.68 11.66 -6.57
C ALA A 71 -17.27 11.26 -7.03
N PHE A 72 -16.44 12.25 -7.35
CA PHE A 72 -15.07 12.00 -7.80
C PHE A 72 -14.24 11.31 -6.72
N PRO A 73 -13.27 10.45 -7.10
CA PRO A 73 -12.32 9.87 -6.16
C PRO A 73 -11.57 10.94 -5.36
N ASP A 74 -11.30 10.68 -4.08
CA ASP A 74 -10.61 11.62 -3.18
C ASP A 74 -9.24 12.05 -3.72
N SER A 75 -8.51 11.14 -4.36
CA SER A 75 -7.23 11.45 -5.00
C SER A 75 -7.36 12.50 -6.12
N VAL A 76 -8.44 12.45 -6.87
CA VAL A 76 -8.75 13.44 -7.92
C VAL A 76 -9.11 14.79 -7.30
N VAL A 77 -9.96 14.78 -6.26
CA VAL A 77 -10.32 16.01 -5.53
C VAL A 77 -9.08 16.66 -4.92
N SER A 78 -8.23 15.89 -4.23
CA SER A 78 -6.96 16.37 -3.66
C SER A 78 -6.03 16.96 -4.71
N MET A 79 -5.90 16.32 -5.88
CA MET A 79 -5.08 16.84 -6.96
C MET A 79 -5.59 18.19 -7.47
N PHE A 80 -6.88 18.29 -7.79
CA PHE A 80 -7.47 19.53 -8.29
C PHE A 80 -7.52 20.65 -7.24
N LYS A 81 -7.56 20.30 -5.98
CA LYS A 81 -7.40 21.25 -4.86
C LYS A 81 -5.97 21.80 -4.76
N GLY A 82 -4.98 21.14 -5.37
CA GLY A 82 -3.58 21.55 -5.37
C GLY A 82 -2.76 20.95 -4.23
N GLU A 83 -3.26 19.93 -3.55
CA GLU A 83 -2.53 19.24 -2.47
C GLU A 83 -1.30 18.47 -2.99
N LEU A 84 -1.35 18.07 -4.28
CA LEU A 84 -0.24 17.44 -4.99
C LEU A 84 0.59 18.41 -5.84
N GLY A 85 0.34 19.72 -5.71
CA GLY A 85 0.91 20.76 -6.57
C GLY A 85 0.04 21.04 -7.80
N PHE A 86 0.53 21.90 -8.68
CA PHE A 86 -0.16 22.31 -9.90
C PHE A 86 0.72 22.06 -11.12
N PRO A 87 0.14 21.62 -12.25
CA PRO A 87 0.86 21.66 -13.52
C PRO A 87 1.15 23.12 -13.93
N PRO A 88 2.17 23.37 -14.78
CA PRO A 88 2.57 24.73 -15.16
C PRO A 88 1.42 25.62 -15.65
N ASP A 89 0.53 25.05 -16.46
CA ASP A 89 -0.62 25.77 -17.03
C ASP A 89 -1.89 25.66 -16.17
N GLY A 90 -1.81 25.04 -15.01
CA GLY A 90 -2.94 24.76 -14.14
C GLY A 90 -3.86 23.66 -14.67
N PHE A 91 -4.98 23.43 -14.01
CA PHE A 91 -6.01 22.48 -14.42
C PHE A 91 -7.12 23.18 -15.23
N PRO A 92 -7.86 22.45 -16.10
CA PRO A 92 -9.00 22.99 -16.83
C PRO A 92 -10.05 23.59 -15.88
N LYS A 93 -10.37 24.88 -16.05
CA LYS A 93 -11.20 25.66 -15.13
C LYS A 93 -12.60 25.06 -14.92
N ALA A 94 -13.23 24.61 -16.00
CA ALA A 94 -14.58 24.02 -15.92
C ALA A 94 -14.60 22.74 -15.09
N LEU A 95 -13.62 21.88 -15.33
CA LEU A 95 -13.47 20.62 -14.60
C LEU A 95 -13.10 20.88 -13.13
N THR A 96 -12.19 21.82 -12.86
CA THR A 96 -11.84 22.26 -11.50
C THR A 96 -13.07 22.71 -10.71
N LYS A 97 -13.89 23.57 -11.33
CA LYS A 97 -15.15 24.06 -10.69
C LYS A 97 -16.09 22.90 -10.34
N LYS A 98 -16.21 21.93 -11.24
CA LYS A 98 -17.07 20.75 -11.05
C LYS A 98 -16.55 19.84 -9.94
N ILE A 99 -15.28 19.45 -10.00
CA ILE A 99 -14.65 18.56 -9.02
C ILE A 99 -14.66 19.16 -7.62
N LEU A 100 -14.33 20.45 -7.51
CA LEU A 100 -14.27 21.14 -6.22
C LEU A 100 -15.62 21.73 -5.78
N LYS A 101 -16.70 21.47 -6.53
CA LYS A 101 -18.06 21.99 -6.22
C LYS A 101 -18.07 23.50 -5.95
N GLY A 102 -17.25 24.23 -6.71
CA GLY A 102 -17.10 25.69 -6.60
C GLY A 102 -16.12 26.16 -5.52
N ALA A 103 -15.55 25.28 -4.72
CA ALA A 103 -14.46 25.64 -3.80
C ALA A 103 -13.22 26.10 -4.57
N LYS A 104 -12.44 26.98 -3.95
CA LYS A 104 -11.20 27.49 -4.58
C LYS A 104 -10.03 26.54 -4.31
N PRO A 105 -9.18 26.27 -5.31
CA PRO A 105 -7.95 25.54 -5.08
C PRO A 105 -6.96 26.34 -4.20
N LEU A 106 -6.00 25.64 -3.61
CA LEU A 106 -4.93 26.23 -2.80
C LEU A 106 -4.10 27.22 -3.64
N LYS A 107 -3.56 28.26 -2.98
CA LYS A 107 -2.67 29.23 -3.64
C LYS A 107 -1.22 28.97 -3.22
N GLY A 108 -0.54 28.06 -3.93
CA GLY A 108 0.84 27.69 -3.71
C GLY A 108 1.03 26.33 -3.03
N ARG A 109 2.14 26.15 -2.34
CA ARG A 109 2.51 24.83 -1.75
C ARG A 109 1.52 24.42 -0.65
N ALA A 110 0.98 23.22 -0.77
CA ALA A 110 0.01 22.65 0.17
C ALA A 110 0.51 22.70 1.62
N GLY A 111 1.77 22.37 1.87
CA GLY A 111 2.36 22.40 3.21
C GLY A 111 2.31 23.75 3.95
N LYS A 112 2.07 24.86 3.23
CA LYS A 112 1.84 26.15 3.90
C LYS A 112 0.48 26.28 4.57
N PHE A 113 -0.46 25.43 4.17
CA PHE A 113 -1.87 25.49 4.62
C PHE A 113 -2.23 24.29 5.50
N MET A 114 -1.31 23.35 5.66
CA MET A 114 -1.52 22.21 6.56
C MET A 114 -1.30 22.66 8.01
N PRO A 115 -2.16 22.22 8.95
CA PRO A 115 -1.90 22.44 10.37
C PRO A 115 -0.63 21.69 10.79
N ALA A 116 0.03 22.19 11.82
CA ALA A 116 1.13 21.45 12.43
C ALA A 116 0.63 20.09 12.94
N ALA A 117 1.45 19.05 12.76
CA ALA A 117 1.10 17.73 13.27
C ALA A 117 1.12 17.75 14.81
N ASP A 118 0.10 17.18 15.45
CA ASP A 118 0.09 16.91 16.88
C ASP A 118 0.98 15.69 17.15
N LEU A 119 2.28 15.94 17.37
CA LEU A 119 3.26 14.87 17.55
C LEU A 119 3.01 14.05 18.81
N ASP A 120 2.60 14.70 19.90
CA ASP A 120 2.36 14.02 21.17
C ASP A 120 1.11 13.14 21.11
N GLY A 121 0.00 13.65 20.57
CA GLY A 121 -1.21 12.88 20.35
C GLY A 121 -0.99 11.72 19.40
N LYS A 122 -0.26 11.94 18.29
CA LYS A 122 0.06 10.86 17.34
C LYS A 122 1.01 9.81 17.91
N ARG A 123 1.92 10.20 18.78
CA ARG A 123 2.76 9.26 19.53
C ARG A 123 1.92 8.37 20.44
N GLN A 124 1.04 8.97 21.24
CA GLN A 124 0.15 8.22 22.13
C GLN A 124 -0.78 7.26 21.35
N GLU A 125 -1.31 7.70 20.21
CA GLU A 125 -2.12 6.88 19.33
C GLU A 125 -1.34 5.66 18.81
N ALA A 126 -0.13 5.88 18.29
CA ALA A 126 0.74 4.82 17.79
C ALA A 126 1.14 3.83 18.90
N GLU A 127 1.59 4.34 20.05
CA GLU A 127 1.97 3.53 21.22
C GLU A 127 0.82 2.64 21.73
N LYS A 128 -0.41 3.16 21.69
CA LYS A 128 -1.59 2.39 22.04
C LYS A 128 -1.86 1.23 21.05
N ILE A 129 -1.60 1.47 19.76
CA ILE A 129 -1.82 0.44 18.74
C ILE A 129 -0.76 -0.65 18.81
N VAL A 130 0.53 -0.27 18.95
CA VAL A 130 1.63 -1.24 18.96
C VAL A 130 1.91 -1.85 20.34
N GLY A 131 1.33 -1.29 21.41
CA GLY A 131 1.44 -1.82 22.77
C GLY A 131 2.74 -1.49 23.52
N HIS A 132 3.62 -0.65 22.96
CA HIS A 132 4.88 -0.25 23.58
C HIS A 132 5.28 1.18 23.22
N LYS A 133 6.29 1.72 23.93
CA LYS A 133 6.86 3.02 23.63
C LYS A 133 7.60 3.00 22.30
N ILE A 134 7.44 4.08 21.52
CA ILE A 134 8.03 4.21 20.19
C ILE A 134 9.11 5.29 20.15
N SER A 135 10.11 5.11 19.27
CA SER A 135 11.14 6.10 19.01
C SER A 135 10.62 7.26 18.13
N ASP A 136 11.42 8.33 18.00
CA ASP A 136 11.10 9.43 17.08
C ASP A 136 11.08 8.96 15.60
N ARG A 137 11.92 7.98 15.26
CA ARG A 137 11.94 7.36 13.93
C ARG A 137 10.64 6.60 13.65
N ASP A 138 10.14 5.86 14.64
CA ASP A 138 8.88 5.14 14.54
C ASP A 138 7.70 6.11 14.40
N LEU A 139 7.70 7.19 15.20
CA LEU A 139 6.69 8.24 15.06
C LEU A 139 6.71 8.87 13.68
N ALA A 140 7.88 9.15 13.12
CA ALA A 140 7.98 9.67 11.76
C ALA A 140 7.44 8.67 10.73
N SER A 141 7.73 7.38 10.88
CA SER A 141 7.22 6.32 10.03
C SER A 141 5.69 6.20 10.14
N TYR A 142 5.16 6.26 11.36
CA TYR A 142 3.72 6.26 11.61
C TYR A 142 3.01 7.46 10.97
N LEU A 143 3.58 8.65 11.09
CA LEU A 143 3.01 9.87 10.48
C LEU A 143 2.98 9.82 8.95
N MET A 144 4.00 9.23 8.34
CA MET A 144 4.08 9.10 6.88
C MET A 144 3.21 7.97 6.33
N TYR A 145 3.17 6.83 7.00
CA TYR A 145 2.53 5.59 6.52
C TYR A 145 1.89 4.82 7.68
N PRO A 146 0.79 5.30 8.28
CA PRO A 146 0.23 4.72 9.52
C PRO A 146 -0.03 3.24 9.42
N LYS A 147 -0.75 2.81 8.36
CA LYS A 147 -1.07 1.39 8.16
C LYS A 147 0.18 0.52 8.00
N VAL A 148 1.11 0.93 7.15
CA VAL A 148 2.34 0.17 6.88
C VAL A 148 3.19 0.03 8.15
N TYR A 149 3.27 1.11 8.95
CA TYR A 149 3.97 1.04 10.22
C TYR A 149 3.31 0.09 11.22
N CYS A 150 1.98 0.13 11.34
CA CYS A 150 1.25 -0.77 12.23
C CYS A 150 1.38 -2.24 11.79
N ASP A 151 1.26 -2.52 10.49
CA ASP A 151 1.45 -3.87 9.94
C ASP A 151 2.88 -4.39 10.21
N TYR A 152 3.88 -3.53 10.03
CA TYR A 152 5.28 -3.85 10.35
C TYR A 152 5.49 -4.10 11.86
N ALA A 153 4.94 -3.25 12.72
CA ALA A 153 5.05 -3.41 14.16
C ALA A 153 4.39 -4.69 14.67
N ALA A 154 3.22 -5.06 14.10
CA ALA A 154 2.57 -6.33 14.39
C ALA A 154 3.44 -7.52 13.96
N HIS A 155 4.00 -7.47 12.75
CA HIS A 155 4.91 -8.51 12.27
C HIS A 155 6.16 -8.66 13.18
N LEU A 156 6.74 -7.53 13.59
CA LEU A 156 7.89 -7.52 14.48
C LEU A 156 7.55 -8.07 15.89
N HIS A 157 6.32 -7.83 16.36
CA HIS A 157 5.82 -8.40 17.61
C HIS A 157 5.68 -9.93 17.54
N ASP A 158 5.18 -10.44 16.41
CA ASP A 158 4.88 -11.87 16.24
C ASP A 158 6.13 -12.70 15.91
N TYR A 159 7.08 -12.13 15.17
CA TYR A 159 8.22 -12.87 14.60
C TYR A 159 9.59 -12.36 15.00
N ASP A 160 9.67 -11.28 15.80
CA ASP A 160 10.93 -10.58 16.12
C ASP A 160 11.66 -10.09 14.86
N ASP A 161 12.95 -9.81 14.95
CA ASP A 161 13.76 -9.31 13.83
C ASP A 161 14.14 -10.45 12.86
N VAL A 162 13.34 -10.63 11.83
CA VAL A 162 13.57 -11.63 10.77
C VAL A 162 14.63 -11.20 9.76
N SER A 163 15.21 -9.99 9.86
CA SER A 163 16.27 -9.51 8.96
C SER A 163 17.57 -10.31 9.09
N VAL A 164 17.72 -11.05 10.18
CA VAL A 164 18.84 -11.98 10.42
C VAL A 164 18.77 -13.25 9.57
N LEU A 165 17.59 -13.55 8.98
CA LEU A 165 17.44 -14.75 8.14
C LEU A 165 18.09 -14.56 6.76
N PRO A 166 18.68 -15.60 6.17
CA PRO A 166 19.07 -15.59 4.77
C PRO A 166 17.87 -15.28 3.88
N THR A 167 18.06 -14.43 2.86
CA THR A 167 16.96 -13.99 1.97
C THR A 167 16.20 -15.16 1.35
N SER A 168 16.89 -16.24 0.95
CA SER A 168 16.25 -17.44 0.42
C SER A 168 15.36 -18.13 1.44
N ALA A 169 15.81 -18.25 2.69
CA ALA A 169 15.03 -18.85 3.76
C ALA A 169 13.78 -18.00 4.11
N PHE A 170 13.93 -16.68 4.10
CA PHE A 170 12.81 -15.77 4.35
C PHE A 170 11.70 -15.89 3.30
N PHE A 171 12.05 -15.93 1.99
CA PHE A 171 11.04 -15.93 0.92
C PHE A 171 10.54 -17.32 0.54
N TYR A 172 11.36 -18.36 0.68
CA TYR A 172 11.03 -19.70 0.16
C TYR A 172 10.98 -20.78 1.24
N GLY A 173 11.31 -20.44 2.50
CA GLY A 173 11.47 -21.41 3.57
C GLY A 173 12.71 -22.27 3.40
N LEU A 174 12.77 -23.36 4.16
CA LEU A 174 13.83 -24.38 4.06
C LEU A 174 13.29 -25.60 3.31
N LYS A 175 14.16 -26.22 2.52
CA LYS A 175 13.90 -27.55 1.95
C LYS A 175 14.09 -28.63 3.00
N ASP A 176 13.52 -29.80 2.76
CA ASP A 176 13.73 -30.97 3.62
C ASP A 176 15.24 -31.23 3.83
N ARG A 177 15.63 -31.36 5.08
CA ARG A 177 17.00 -31.55 5.57
C ARG A 177 17.96 -30.38 5.29
N GLU A 178 17.46 -29.25 4.79
CA GLU A 178 18.26 -28.03 4.65
C GLU A 178 18.58 -27.44 6.02
N GLU A 179 19.79 -26.94 6.15
CA GLU A 179 20.31 -26.32 7.37
C GLU A 179 20.79 -24.90 7.07
N ILE A 180 20.48 -23.99 7.98
CA ILE A 180 20.99 -22.62 7.97
C ILE A 180 21.58 -22.26 9.33
N ALA A 181 22.55 -21.36 9.34
CA ALA A 181 23.08 -20.75 10.56
C ALA A 181 22.63 -19.28 10.61
N VAL A 182 22.08 -18.86 11.74
CA VAL A 182 21.53 -17.53 11.95
C VAL A 182 22.14 -16.91 13.21
N ASP A 183 22.78 -15.77 13.07
CA ASP A 183 23.29 -15.01 14.21
C ASP A 183 22.17 -14.14 14.79
N ILE A 184 21.59 -14.57 15.91
CA ILE A 184 20.48 -13.86 16.57
C ILE A 184 20.95 -12.76 17.54
N ALA A 185 22.20 -12.82 17.97
CA ALA A 185 22.87 -11.80 18.75
C ALA A 185 24.39 -12.01 18.69
N ARG A 186 25.16 -11.04 19.17
CA ARG A 186 26.62 -11.15 19.22
C ARG A 186 27.06 -12.40 20.00
N GLY A 187 27.72 -13.32 19.32
CA GLY A 187 28.18 -14.59 19.89
C GLY A 187 27.08 -15.63 20.13
N LYS A 188 25.90 -15.44 19.55
CA LYS A 188 24.78 -16.39 19.63
C LYS A 188 24.32 -16.77 18.22
N THR A 189 24.76 -17.93 17.75
CA THR A 189 24.34 -18.52 16.48
C THR A 189 23.36 -19.65 16.71
N LEU A 190 22.25 -19.65 15.99
CA LEU A 190 21.34 -20.77 15.88
C LEU A 190 21.62 -21.54 14.60
N VAL A 191 21.84 -22.84 14.74
CA VAL A 191 21.85 -23.77 13.60
C VAL A 191 20.44 -24.36 13.52
N ILE A 192 19.76 -24.11 12.42
CA ILE A 192 18.37 -24.47 12.19
C ILE A 192 18.31 -25.45 11.04
N ARG A 193 17.78 -26.64 11.25
CA ARG A 193 17.55 -27.65 10.22
C ARG A 193 16.08 -28.00 10.14
N LEU A 194 15.49 -28.00 8.96
CA LEU A 194 14.17 -28.56 8.73
C LEU A 194 14.32 -30.08 8.59
N GLN A 195 13.73 -30.85 9.50
CA GLN A 195 13.76 -32.32 9.47
C GLN A 195 12.65 -32.91 8.60
N GLY A 196 11.53 -32.20 8.48
CA GLY A 196 10.38 -32.61 7.69
C GLY A 196 9.09 -31.92 8.11
N ASN A 197 8.03 -32.25 7.42
CA ASN A 197 6.68 -31.77 7.71
C ASN A 197 5.71 -32.94 7.83
N ALA A 198 4.69 -32.81 8.70
CA ALA A 198 3.57 -33.73 8.73
C ALA A 198 2.43 -33.20 7.89
N GLU A 199 1.55 -34.13 7.45
CA GLU A 199 0.27 -33.78 6.82
C GLU A 199 -0.54 -32.87 7.74
N MET A 200 -1.48 -32.15 7.12
CA MET A 200 -2.36 -31.23 7.83
C MET A 200 -3.29 -31.98 8.76
N ASP A 201 -3.49 -31.42 9.95
CA ASP A 201 -4.50 -31.90 10.88
C ASP A 201 -5.92 -31.44 10.47
N ASP A 202 -6.94 -31.99 11.14
CA ASP A 202 -8.36 -31.68 10.88
C ASP A 202 -8.72 -30.21 11.12
N GLU A 203 -7.86 -29.47 11.83
CA GLU A 203 -8.02 -28.03 12.11
C GLU A 203 -7.30 -27.14 11.06
N GLY A 204 -6.72 -27.73 10.03
CA GLY A 204 -6.03 -27.01 8.97
C GLY A 204 -4.64 -26.50 9.32
N HIS A 205 -3.97 -27.12 10.32
CA HIS A 205 -2.60 -26.81 10.67
C HIS A 205 -1.64 -27.90 10.21
N ALA A 206 -0.46 -27.49 9.76
CA ALA A 206 0.67 -28.38 9.49
C ALA A 206 1.66 -28.37 10.67
N ARG A 207 2.27 -29.50 10.95
CA ARG A 207 3.36 -29.60 11.93
C ARG A 207 4.68 -29.66 11.19
N LEU A 208 5.57 -28.72 11.51
CA LEU A 208 6.95 -28.68 11.01
C LEU A 208 7.90 -29.17 12.12
N PHE A 209 8.79 -30.05 11.76
CA PHE A 209 9.81 -30.59 12.64
C PHE A 209 11.14 -29.92 12.34
N PHE A 210 11.64 -29.20 13.31
CA PHE A 210 12.94 -28.53 13.23
C PHE A 210 13.92 -29.11 14.24
N GLU A 211 15.18 -28.98 13.93
CA GLU A 211 16.27 -29.13 14.87
C GLU A 211 16.95 -27.77 15.04
N LEU A 212 17.06 -27.32 16.29
CA LEU A 212 17.70 -26.07 16.69
C LEU A 212 18.89 -26.40 17.58
N ASN A 213 20.11 -26.19 17.12
CA ASN A 213 21.35 -26.56 17.83
C ASN A 213 21.31 -27.98 18.39
N GLY A 214 20.88 -28.96 17.60
CA GLY A 214 20.76 -30.36 18.00
C GLY A 214 19.51 -30.71 18.83
N GLN A 215 18.64 -29.77 19.13
CA GLN A 215 17.40 -30.00 19.89
C GLN A 215 16.19 -29.97 18.97
N SER A 216 15.39 -31.03 19.02
CA SER A 216 14.15 -31.09 18.23
C SER A 216 13.12 -30.06 18.70
N ARG A 217 12.46 -29.43 17.74
CA ARG A 217 11.34 -28.50 17.94
C ARG A 217 10.22 -28.82 16.97
N VAL A 218 8.99 -28.74 17.45
CA VAL A 218 7.80 -28.86 16.62
C VAL A 218 7.07 -27.53 16.59
N VAL A 219 6.84 -27.03 15.39
CA VAL A 219 6.09 -25.79 15.16
C VAL A 219 4.81 -26.13 14.43
N ARG A 220 3.68 -25.63 14.93
CA ARG A 220 2.37 -25.78 14.31
C ARG A 220 2.02 -24.49 13.58
N ILE A 221 1.78 -24.57 12.30
CA ILE A 221 1.48 -23.41 11.46
C ILE A 221 0.11 -23.57 10.77
N PRO A 222 -0.69 -22.51 10.67
CA PRO A 222 -1.93 -22.55 9.90
C PRO A 222 -1.60 -22.65 8.41
N LYS A 223 -2.50 -23.24 7.63
CA LYS A 223 -2.40 -23.26 6.17
C LYS A 223 -2.48 -21.82 5.63
N ALA A 224 -1.58 -21.48 4.70
CA ALA A 224 -1.66 -20.21 4.01
C ALA A 224 -2.97 -20.13 3.20
N GLY A 225 -3.77 -19.08 3.44
CA GLY A 225 -5.01 -18.81 2.69
C GLY A 225 -6.29 -19.38 3.30
N VAL A 226 -6.27 -19.77 4.57
CA VAL A 226 -7.49 -20.05 5.35
C VAL A 226 -7.80 -18.86 6.26
#